data_33246bd213236fa78a69fb94b5e76f40
#
_entry.id   33246bd213236fa78a69fb94b5e76f40
#
_cell.length_a   1.000
_cell.length_b   1.000
_cell.length_c   1.000
_cell.angle_alpha   90.00
_cell.angle_beta   90.00
_cell.angle_gamma   90.00
#
_symmetry.space_group_name_H-M   'P 1'
#
loop_
_entity.id
_entity.type
_entity.pdbx_description
1 polymer ?
#
loop_
_entity_poly.entity_id
_entity_poly.type
_entity_poly.pdbx_seq_one_letter_code
_entity_poly.pdbx_strand_id
1 'polypeptide(L)'
;MNPECSTQEGHEIYDPCGPGSRLGVVKSEFPDQLPEGIEGLHFHTLCEQNADDLITTWHAFEEKFGSYLKQVKWLNLGGGHHITRADYQLDELKKLICEIRRKYNVRVYLEPGEAIALNAGYLVTEVM
;
A
#
# COMPACT_ATOMS: atom_id res chain seq x y z
N MET A 1 -4.59 2.23 -7.76
CA MET A 1 -4.27 3.68 -7.80
C MET A 1 -2.77 3.86 -7.72
N ASN A 2 -2.21 4.85 -8.40
CA ASN A 2 -0.80 5.23 -8.26
C ASN A 2 -0.72 6.64 -7.63
N PRO A 3 -0.23 6.77 -6.39
CA PRO A 3 -0.09 8.08 -5.75
C PRO A 3 1.09 8.90 -6.30
N GLU A 4 1.91 8.32 -7.22
CA GLU A 4 3.10 8.98 -7.80
C GLU A 4 4.06 9.46 -6.69
N CYS A 5 4.21 8.64 -5.67
CA CYS A 5 5.09 8.87 -4.53
C CYS A 5 5.80 7.56 -4.21
N SER A 6 7.11 7.57 -4.32
CA SER A 6 7.97 6.44 -3.99
C SER A 6 8.86 6.77 -2.80
N THR A 7 9.08 5.77 -1.95
CA THR A 7 10.07 5.78 -0.86
C THR A 7 11.13 4.69 -1.06
N GLN A 8 11.19 4.10 -2.28
CA GLN A 8 12.16 3.05 -2.57
C GLN A 8 13.57 3.62 -2.69
N GLU A 9 14.50 3.03 -1.93
CA GLU A 9 15.92 3.32 -2.01
C GLU A 9 16.67 2.09 -2.56
N GLY A 10 17.35 2.25 -3.69
CA GLY A 10 18.24 1.23 -4.26
C GLY A 10 17.57 0.05 -4.99
N HIS A 11 16.26 0.02 -5.11
CA HIS A 11 15.49 -1.02 -5.79
C HIS A 11 14.53 -0.47 -6.87
N GLU A 12 15.00 0.47 -7.69
CA GLU A 12 14.19 1.16 -8.71
C GLU A 12 13.43 0.20 -9.64
N ILE A 13 14.01 -0.97 -9.93
CA ILE A 13 13.39 -2.00 -10.78
C ILE A 13 12.09 -2.57 -10.16
N TYR A 14 11.94 -2.51 -8.83
CA TYR A 14 10.77 -3.00 -8.10
C TYR A 14 9.88 -1.87 -7.56
N ASP A 15 10.14 -0.63 -7.99
CA ASP A 15 9.37 0.52 -7.52
C ASP A 15 8.03 0.61 -8.24
N PRO A 16 6.90 0.33 -7.57
CA PRO A 16 5.58 0.40 -8.19
C PRO A 16 5.12 1.81 -8.51
N CYS A 17 5.74 2.83 -7.92
CA CYS A 17 5.38 4.24 -8.07
C CYS A 17 6.49 5.11 -8.66
N GLY A 18 7.55 4.50 -9.16
CA GLY A 18 8.66 5.19 -9.82
C GLY A 18 8.25 5.87 -11.14
N PRO A 19 9.09 6.77 -11.65
CA PRO A 19 8.85 7.46 -12.90
C PRO A 19 8.60 6.49 -14.07
N GLY A 20 7.50 6.67 -14.78
CA GLY A 20 7.11 5.81 -15.91
C GLY A 20 6.48 4.46 -15.52
N SER A 21 6.20 4.23 -14.24
CA SER A 21 5.45 3.05 -13.80
C SER A 21 4.09 2.96 -14.48
N ARG A 22 3.73 1.75 -14.91
CA ARG A 22 2.42 1.43 -15.49
C ARG A 22 1.47 0.78 -14.47
N LEU A 23 1.87 0.74 -13.19
CA LEU A 23 1.09 0.12 -12.14
C LEU A 23 0.15 1.14 -11.51
N GLY A 24 -1.14 0.84 -11.55
CA GLY A 24 -2.19 1.72 -11.03
C GLY A 24 -2.49 2.92 -11.93
N VAL A 25 -3.62 3.56 -11.67
CA VAL A 25 -4.08 4.76 -12.39
C VAL A 25 -3.60 6.00 -11.63
N VAL A 26 -2.92 6.91 -12.32
CA VAL A 26 -2.49 8.20 -11.79
C VAL A 26 -3.66 9.17 -11.68
N LYS A 27 -3.53 10.22 -10.87
CA LYS A 27 -4.64 11.15 -10.62
C LYS A 27 -5.12 11.87 -11.88
N SER A 28 -4.20 12.24 -12.80
CA SER A 28 -4.54 12.90 -14.06
C SER A 28 -5.43 12.07 -14.99
N GLU A 29 -5.33 10.75 -14.89
CA GLU A 29 -6.11 9.80 -15.69
C GLU A 29 -7.32 9.23 -14.93
N PHE A 30 -7.51 9.65 -13.69
CA PHE A 30 -8.58 9.12 -12.85
C PHE A 30 -9.85 9.96 -13.01
N PRO A 31 -11.03 9.34 -13.24
CA PRO A 31 -12.27 10.06 -13.48
C PRO A 31 -12.70 10.88 -12.26
N ASP A 32 -13.37 12.00 -12.47
CA ASP A 32 -13.88 12.85 -11.38
C ASP A 32 -14.92 12.15 -10.51
N GLN A 33 -15.60 11.17 -11.07
CA GLN A 33 -16.57 10.34 -10.35
C GLN A 33 -16.18 8.86 -10.50
N LEU A 34 -16.32 8.11 -9.41
CA LEU A 34 -16.09 6.67 -9.47
C LEU A 34 -17.11 6.00 -10.41
N PRO A 35 -16.66 5.11 -11.29
CA PRO A 35 -17.56 4.28 -12.08
C PRO A 35 -18.51 3.48 -11.18
N GLU A 36 -19.72 3.25 -11.68
CA GLU A 36 -20.71 2.42 -10.99
C GLU A 36 -20.14 1.01 -10.73
N GLY A 37 -20.38 0.48 -9.52
CA GLY A 37 -19.90 -0.84 -9.09
C GLY A 37 -18.52 -0.81 -8.43
N ILE A 38 -17.80 0.30 -8.41
CA ILE A 38 -16.54 0.41 -7.65
C ILE A 38 -16.87 0.58 -6.16
N GLU A 39 -16.50 -0.43 -5.37
CA GLU A 39 -16.76 -0.45 -3.93
C GLU A 39 -15.53 -0.21 -3.06
N GLY A 40 -14.36 -0.14 -3.64
CA GLY A 40 -13.12 0.08 -2.92
C GLY A 40 -11.99 0.59 -3.78
N LEU A 41 -10.92 1.06 -3.12
CA LEU A 41 -9.70 1.52 -3.76
C LEU A 41 -8.51 0.70 -3.27
N HIS A 42 -7.49 0.58 -4.11
CA HIS A 42 -6.25 -0.11 -3.79
C HIS A 42 -5.06 0.69 -4.32
N PHE A 43 -4.02 0.83 -3.50
CA PHE A 43 -2.70 1.24 -3.92
C PHE A 43 -1.63 0.30 -3.34
N HIS A 44 -0.51 0.17 -4.05
CA HIS A 44 0.62 -0.65 -3.64
C HIS A 44 1.89 0.14 -3.92
N THR A 45 2.56 0.59 -2.87
CA THR A 45 3.70 1.53 -2.96
C THR A 45 4.98 0.96 -2.37
N LEU A 46 4.89 -0.09 -1.57
CA LEU A 46 6.00 -0.62 -0.80
C LEU A 46 6.57 -1.91 -1.38
N CYS A 47 7.87 -2.10 -1.17
CA CYS A 47 8.58 -3.36 -1.32
C CYS A 47 9.60 -3.47 -0.19
N GLU A 48 9.37 -4.39 0.76
CA GLU A 48 10.24 -4.66 1.90
C GLU A 48 10.50 -3.46 2.83
N GLN A 49 9.46 -2.65 3.10
CA GLN A 49 9.58 -1.39 3.83
C GLN A 49 8.80 -1.37 5.16
N ASN A 50 9.02 -0.30 5.93
CA ASN A 50 8.46 -0.11 7.27
C ASN A 50 7.19 0.78 7.24
N ALA A 51 6.62 1.09 8.40
CA ALA A 51 5.36 1.83 8.51
C ALA A 51 5.51 3.31 8.17
N ASP A 52 6.67 3.93 8.38
CA ASP A 52 6.95 5.33 8.01
C ASP A 52 6.91 5.55 6.50
N ASP A 53 7.40 4.58 5.72
CA ASP A 53 7.26 4.58 4.27
C ASP A 53 5.79 4.53 3.84
N LEU A 54 5.00 3.66 4.49
CA LEU A 54 3.56 3.63 4.25
C LEU A 54 2.88 4.96 4.60
N ILE A 55 3.23 5.57 5.73
CA ILE A 55 2.67 6.86 6.14
C ILE A 55 2.96 7.93 5.10
N THR A 56 4.20 7.97 4.59
CA THR A 56 4.60 8.92 3.55
C THR A 56 3.79 8.74 2.27
N THR A 57 3.69 7.51 1.77
CA THR A 57 2.94 7.22 0.54
C THR A 57 1.43 7.32 0.75
N TRP A 58 0.92 7.05 1.95
CA TRP A 58 -0.47 7.31 2.33
C TRP A 58 -0.84 8.79 2.22
N HIS A 59 0.00 9.71 2.73
CA HIS A 59 -0.29 11.14 2.63
C HIS A 59 -0.39 11.60 1.16
N ALA A 60 0.50 11.12 0.29
CA ALA A 60 0.41 11.40 -1.14
C ALA A 60 -0.87 10.80 -1.78
N PHE A 61 -1.26 9.58 -1.36
CA PHE A 61 -2.51 8.98 -1.79
C PHE A 61 -3.73 9.78 -1.29
N GLU A 62 -3.74 10.15 -0.03
CA GLU A 62 -4.83 10.88 0.59
C GLU A 62 -5.04 12.25 -0.06
N GLU A 63 -3.96 12.98 -0.35
CA GLU A 63 -4.00 14.25 -1.04
C GLU A 63 -4.69 14.13 -2.42
N LYS A 64 -4.31 13.12 -3.20
CA LYS A 64 -4.79 12.92 -4.58
C LYS A 64 -6.15 12.23 -4.66
N PHE A 65 -6.43 11.27 -3.79
CA PHE A 65 -7.56 10.36 -3.90
C PHE A 65 -8.49 10.34 -2.68
N GLY A 66 -8.18 11.08 -1.62
CA GLY A 66 -8.94 11.07 -0.37
C GLY A 66 -10.41 11.45 -0.52
N SER A 67 -10.75 12.30 -1.50
CA SER A 67 -12.15 12.68 -1.78
C SER A 67 -13.03 11.49 -2.20
N TYR A 68 -12.44 10.47 -2.83
CA TYR A 68 -13.16 9.26 -3.27
C TYR A 68 -13.41 8.27 -2.13
N LEU A 69 -12.62 8.34 -1.05
CA LEU A 69 -12.75 7.40 0.08
C LEU A 69 -14.10 7.48 0.79
N LYS A 70 -14.81 8.59 0.65
CA LYS A 70 -16.18 8.74 1.17
C LYS A 70 -17.24 8.01 0.35
N GLN A 71 -16.87 7.52 -0.84
CA GLN A 71 -17.76 6.87 -1.79
C GLN A 71 -17.56 5.35 -1.81
N VAL A 72 -16.56 4.84 -1.09
CA VAL A 72 -16.20 3.41 -1.11
C VAL A 72 -16.35 2.77 0.26
N LYS A 73 -16.42 1.44 0.29
CA LYS A 73 -16.60 0.64 1.51
C LYS A 73 -15.28 0.17 2.09
N TRP A 74 -14.23 0.10 1.27
CA TRP A 74 -12.93 -0.42 1.70
C TRP A 74 -11.76 0.26 0.98
N LEU A 75 -10.60 0.19 1.63
CA LEU A 75 -9.31 0.62 1.12
C LEU A 75 -8.28 -0.47 1.38
N ASN A 76 -7.54 -0.86 0.34
CA ASN A 76 -6.41 -1.79 0.45
C ASN A 76 -5.10 -1.01 0.31
N LEU A 77 -4.24 -1.12 1.31
CA LEU A 77 -2.95 -0.44 1.39
C LEU A 77 -1.81 -1.24 0.71
N GLY A 78 -2.14 -2.37 0.07
CA GLY A 78 -1.20 -3.22 -0.64
C GLY A 78 -0.31 -4.07 0.25
N GLY A 79 0.77 -4.55 -0.34
CA GLY A 79 1.79 -5.38 0.31
C GLY A 79 3.10 -4.65 0.54
N GLY A 80 4.18 -5.42 0.70
CA GLY A 80 5.52 -4.89 0.96
C GLY A 80 5.78 -4.46 2.40
N HIS A 81 4.86 -4.80 3.32
CA HIS A 81 4.97 -4.49 4.75
C HIS A 81 5.68 -5.61 5.50
N HIS A 82 6.80 -5.31 6.14
CA HIS A 82 7.55 -6.27 6.96
C HIS A 82 7.00 -6.38 8.39
N ILE A 83 5.71 -6.53 8.58
CA ILE A 83 5.01 -6.44 9.87
C ILE A 83 5.45 -7.46 10.92
N THR A 84 6.18 -8.51 10.54
CA THR A 84 6.72 -9.53 11.45
C THR A 84 8.19 -9.32 11.80
N ARG A 85 8.84 -8.32 11.23
CA ARG A 85 10.21 -7.96 11.64
C ARG A 85 10.22 -7.33 13.03
N ALA A 86 11.27 -7.61 13.79
CA ALA A 86 11.40 -7.10 15.17
C ALA A 86 11.51 -5.58 15.26
N ASP A 87 12.02 -4.93 14.21
CA ASP A 87 12.22 -3.48 14.09
C ASP A 87 11.08 -2.77 13.37
N TYR A 88 10.00 -3.49 13.02
CA TYR A 88 8.85 -2.88 12.34
C TYR A 88 8.05 -2.00 13.30
N GLN A 89 7.70 -0.80 12.85
CA GLN A 89 6.95 0.20 13.61
C GLN A 89 5.44 -0.15 13.67
N LEU A 90 5.12 -1.29 14.28
CA LEU A 90 3.76 -1.84 14.30
C LEU A 90 2.72 -0.90 14.92
N ASP A 91 3.11 -0.14 15.93
CA ASP A 91 2.19 0.79 16.59
C ASP A 91 1.85 1.99 15.71
N GLU A 92 2.79 2.45 14.87
CA GLU A 92 2.52 3.49 13.88
C GLU A 92 1.56 2.99 12.78
N LEU A 93 1.74 1.75 12.31
CA LEU A 93 0.78 1.12 11.40
C LEU A 93 -0.63 1.04 12.00
N LYS A 94 -0.74 0.61 13.25
CA LYS A 94 -2.05 0.53 13.96
C LYS A 94 -2.70 1.90 14.08
N LYS A 95 -1.94 2.95 14.45
CA LYS A 95 -2.42 4.33 14.52
C LYS A 95 -2.96 4.78 13.18
N LEU A 96 -2.18 4.62 12.10
CA LEU A 96 -2.59 4.99 10.75
C LEU A 96 -3.90 4.28 10.35
N ILE A 97 -4.00 2.97 10.55
CA ILE A 97 -5.22 2.20 10.23
C ILE A 97 -6.43 2.74 11.02
N CYS A 98 -6.25 3.02 12.31
CA CYS A 98 -7.33 3.57 13.14
C CYS A 98 -7.77 4.96 12.67
N GLU A 99 -6.84 5.82 12.25
CA GLU A 99 -7.12 7.14 11.72
C GLU A 99 -7.88 7.08 10.40
N ILE A 100 -7.43 6.25 9.45
CA ILE A 100 -8.12 6.03 8.16
C ILE A 100 -9.55 5.56 8.40
N ARG A 101 -9.74 4.55 9.25
CA ARG A 101 -11.06 4.00 9.56
C ARG A 101 -11.99 5.04 10.19
N ARG A 102 -11.46 5.84 11.14
CA ARG A 102 -12.24 6.90 11.80
C ARG A 102 -12.61 8.03 10.83
N LYS A 103 -11.68 8.45 9.96
CA LYS A 103 -11.87 9.59 9.04
C LYS A 103 -12.80 9.27 7.88
N TYR A 104 -12.69 8.07 7.32
CA TYR A 104 -13.36 7.70 6.08
C TYR A 104 -14.46 6.64 6.23
N ASN A 105 -14.55 6.01 7.39
CA ASN A 105 -15.50 4.92 7.67
C ASN A 105 -15.36 3.73 6.70
N VAL A 106 -14.12 3.41 6.30
CA VAL A 106 -13.80 2.31 5.39
C VAL A 106 -13.21 1.12 6.14
N ARG A 107 -13.36 -0.08 5.57
CA ARG A 107 -12.59 -1.25 5.99
C ARG A 107 -11.20 -1.16 5.36
N VAL A 108 -10.16 -1.38 6.16
CA VAL A 108 -8.77 -1.39 5.68
C VAL A 108 -8.28 -2.81 5.51
N TYR A 109 -7.61 -3.07 4.38
CA TYR A 109 -6.96 -4.33 4.03
C TYR A 109 -5.46 -4.09 3.82
N LEU A 110 -4.67 -5.13 4.10
CA LEU A 110 -3.24 -5.24 3.83
C LEU A 110 -2.97 -6.57 3.13
N GLU A 111 -1.89 -6.63 2.35
CA GLU A 111 -1.45 -7.83 1.62
C GLU A 111 0.00 -8.22 2.00
N PRO A 112 0.32 -8.51 3.27
CA PRO A 112 1.69 -8.71 3.76
C PRO A 112 2.22 -10.12 3.41
N GLY A 113 2.51 -10.38 2.15
CA GLY A 113 2.89 -11.72 1.65
C GLY A 113 4.08 -12.32 2.37
N GLU A 114 5.20 -11.62 2.49
CA GLU A 114 6.39 -12.09 3.18
C GLU A 114 6.13 -12.38 4.67
N ALA A 115 5.41 -11.50 5.35
CA ALA A 115 5.10 -11.65 6.76
C ALA A 115 4.31 -12.93 7.08
N ILE A 116 3.52 -13.45 6.13
CA ILE A 116 2.79 -14.70 6.27
C ILE A 116 3.71 -15.91 6.18
N ALA A 117 4.74 -15.84 5.30
CA ALA A 117 5.60 -16.99 4.97
C ALA A 117 6.97 -16.96 5.67
N LEU A 118 7.36 -15.81 6.26
CA LEU A 118 8.67 -15.65 6.90
C LEU A 118 8.87 -16.66 8.01
N ASN A 119 9.97 -17.42 7.94
CA ASN A 119 10.33 -18.48 8.88
C ASN A 119 9.30 -19.64 8.99
N ALA A 120 8.41 -19.79 8.01
CA ALA A 120 7.42 -20.87 8.01
C ALA A 120 7.99 -22.23 7.57
N GLY A 121 9.18 -22.25 6.95
CA GLY A 121 9.82 -23.48 6.48
C GLY A 121 11.14 -23.24 5.77
N TYR A 122 11.65 -24.31 5.17
CA TYR A 122 12.90 -24.31 4.37
C TYR A 122 12.63 -24.86 2.97
N LEU A 123 13.20 -24.21 1.97
CA LEU A 123 13.30 -24.77 0.63
C LEU A 123 14.60 -25.58 0.54
N VAL A 124 14.48 -26.90 0.35
CA VAL A 124 15.63 -27.77 0.10
C VAL A 124 15.73 -28.01 -1.41
N THR A 125 16.89 -27.72 -1.99
CA THR A 125 17.15 -27.88 -3.41
C THR A 125 18.58 -28.38 -3.65
N GLU A 126 18.82 -28.99 -4.82
CA GLU A 126 20.12 -29.38 -5.30
C GLU A 126 20.54 -28.47 -6.44
N VAL A 127 21.81 -28.07 -6.43
CA VAL A 127 22.42 -27.32 -7.55
C VAL A 127 22.88 -28.33 -8.60
N MET A 128 22.33 -28.21 -9.80
CA MET A 128 22.68 -29.05 -10.95
C MET A 128 23.81 -28.43 -11.75
#